data_0246673f3566096dd1ba126aefd41ffc
#
_entry.id   0246673f3566096dd1ba126aefd41ffc
#
_cell.length_a   1.000
_cell.length_b   1.000
_cell.length_c   1.000
_cell.angle_alpha   90.00
_cell.angle_beta   90.00
_cell.angle_gamma   90.00
#
_symmetry.space_group_name_H-M   'P 1'
#
loop_
_entity.id
_entity.type
_entity.pdbx_description
1 polymer ?
#
loop_
_entity_poly.entity_id
_entity_poly.type
_entity_poly.pdbx_seq_one_letter_code
_entity_poly.pdbx_strand_id
1 'polypeptide(L)'
;MSFLPKIFNALSKHISKNASVVKVVDDTSDIEVTPEYKKVSSFIESGVPITLVSGAGGTGKSTLIRYLEKTLHRKVVKLAPTGVAAINIGGQTLHSFFQLPHQILTQAHVKRAYQKKLYQQIGLIIIDEVSMVRPDILDAIDYFLRINGPDETKPFGGVQLLLIGDHFQLPPVTSTSEDTVLRQMGYCYDRHYWFHAKCVQDIPVEYVELTHIYRQTDIHFIDLLSKLRVGNDLVNVIQEINNLCFDTKYQSDLCTTVTATNKTADFINQAKFDALPGEVFRFEGHIEGKFNTEKNKLPAPSELFLKKGTRVMFTKNDSRKKWVNGSTGIIEEVDDGEIRVKMLNSNIIHSVEQARWQNLKYVYNDKTNQLDTEVIGEYVQYPLKWGWAITIHKSQGKTLDEIIIDLGNGGAFETGQVYVALSRCRTLENIHLRRPMNLSDVKWCPLIKEFDDYLSGRMEMLDNSSATILASSHRDRLINKEETHNSYEPWTPEEDNRLISSYRAGVAIKELAITHKRTAGAIRSRLDKLGVTEPMPQ
;
A
#
# COMPACT_ATOMS: atom_id res chain seq x y z
N MET A 1 25.77 -10.09 4.98
CA MET A 1 25.25 -11.37 4.46
C MET A 1 23.99 -11.06 3.70
N SER A 2 23.98 -11.24 2.38
CA SER A 2 22.86 -10.86 1.51
C SER A 2 21.68 -11.82 1.72
N PHE A 3 20.50 -11.28 1.93
CA PHE A 3 19.26 -12.04 2.15
C PHE A 3 18.69 -12.68 0.88
N LEU A 4 19.07 -12.18 -0.30
CA LEU A 4 18.56 -12.65 -1.59
C LEU A 4 19.00 -14.08 -2.02
N PRO A 5 20.21 -14.61 -1.70
CA PRO A 5 20.62 -15.91 -2.20
C PRO A 5 19.83 -17.11 -1.69
N LYS A 6 19.09 -16.99 -0.59
CA LYS A 6 18.32 -18.13 -0.04
C LYS A 6 16.96 -18.35 -0.69
N ILE A 7 16.32 -17.28 -1.16
CA ILE A 7 15.09 -17.39 -1.95
C ILE A 7 15.37 -18.09 -3.29
N PHE A 8 16.60 -17.96 -3.80
CA PHE A 8 17.01 -18.47 -5.11
C PHE A 8 17.08 -20.00 -5.24
N ASN A 9 17.40 -20.73 -4.18
CA ASN A 9 17.59 -22.17 -4.26
C ASN A 9 16.30 -23.00 -4.23
N ALA A 10 15.17 -22.44 -3.83
CA ALA A 10 13.91 -23.17 -3.72
C ALA A 10 13.12 -23.28 -5.04
N LEU A 11 13.33 -22.35 -5.97
CA LEU A 11 12.50 -22.22 -7.19
C LEU A 11 12.97 -23.06 -8.39
N SER A 12 14.20 -23.54 -8.42
CA SER A 12 14.78 -24.19 -9.61
C SER A 12 14.36 -25.66 -9.84
N LYS A 13 13.49 -26.26 -9.03
CA LYS A 13 13.21 -27.71 -9.09
C LYS A 13 11.85 -28.14 -9.62
N HIS A 14 10.91 -27.28 -9.94
CA HIS A 14 9.59 -27.71 -10.41
C HIS A 14 9.11 -27.05 -11.70
N ILE A 15 9.75 -27.41 -12.82
CA ILE A 15 9.08 -27.39 -14.11
C ILE A 15 8.74 -28.85 -14.42
N SER A 16 7.56 -29.31 -14.09
CA SER A 16 7.07 -30.62 -14.54
C SER A 16 5.73 -30.53 -15.24
N LYS A 17 5.73 -31.18 -16.41
CA LYS A 17 4.61 -31.45 -17.29
C LYS A 17 3.52 -32.24 -16.57
N ASN A 18 2.28 -31.78 -16.64
CA ASN A 18 1.05 -32.54 -16.97
C ASN A 18 -0.19 -31.73 -16.55
N ALA A 19 -0.88 -31.19 -17.53
CA ALA A 19 -2.20 -30.61 -17.36
C ALA A 19 -3.26 -31.62 -17.84
N SER A 20 -4.04 -32.18 -16.93
CA SER A 20 -5.31 -32.84 -17.23
C SER A 20 -6.45 -31.85 -17.12
N VAL A 21 -7.22 -31.69 -18.18
CA VAL A 21 -8.35 -30.74 -18.27
C VAL A 21 -9.52 -31.29 -17.46
N VAL A 22 -9.87 -30.63 -16.37
CA VAL A 22 -11.13 -30.81 -15.64
C VAL A 22 -12.16 -29.84 -16.23
N LYS A 23 -13.31 -30.34 -16.68
CA LYS A 23 -14.45 -29.51 -17.11
C LYS A 23 -15.07 -28.85 -15.86
N VAL A 24 -14.89 -27.55 -15.72
CA VAL A 24 -15.58 -26.71 -14.74
C VAL A 24 -16.91 -26.26 -15.34
N VAL A 25 -18.00 -26.45 -14.62
CA VAL A 25 -19.32 -25.90 -14.97
C VAL A 25 -19.28 -24.41 -14.62
N ASP A 26 -19.43 -23.57 -15.65
CA ASP A 26 -19.21 -22.12 -15.61
C ASP A 26 -20.47 -21.39 -15.08
N ASP A 27 -20.54 -21.13 -13.78
CA ASP A 27 -21.50 -20.15 -13.19
C ASP A 27 -20.85 -18.76 -13.05
N THR A 28 -19.92 -18.42 -13.94
CA THR A 28 -19.15 -17.18 -13.94
C THR A 28 -19.57 -16.21 -15.04
N SER A 29 -20.84 -16.26 -15.49
CA SER A 29 -21.35 -15.52 -16.65
C SER A 29 -21.05 -14.00 -16.67
N ASP A 30 -20.70 -13.42 -15.52
CA ASP A 30 -20.39 -11.99 -15.37
C ASP A 30 -18.88 -11.69 -15.24
N ILE A 31 -18.00 -12.69 -15.31
CA ILE A 31 -16.55 -12.53 -15.11
C ILE A 31 -15.81 -13.02 -16.35
N GLU A 32 -15.05 -12.14 -17.00
CA GLU A 32 -14.11 -12.52 -18.04
C GLU A 32 -12.95 -13.31 -17.40
N VAL A 33 -12.86 -14.60 -17.73
CA VAL A 33 -11.86 -15.51 -17.17
C VAL A 33 -10.61 -15.48 -18.03
N THR A 34 -9.57 -14.84 -17.53
CA THR A 34 -8.28 -14.73 -18.24
C THR A 34 -7.40 -15.98 -18.06
N PRO A 35 -6.38 -16.17 -18.92
CA PRO A 35 -5.41 -17.25 -18.75
C PRO A 35 -4.69 -17.18 -17.38
N GLU A 36 -4.42 -15.98 -16.89
CA GLU A 36 -3.78 -15.75 -15.60
C GLU A 36 -4.66 -16.24 -14.44
N TYR A 37 -5.99 -16.03 -14.50
CA TYR A 37 -6.92 -16.54 -13.49
C TYR A 37 -6.90 -18.08 -13.44
N LYS A 38 -6.88 -18.73 -14.61
CA LYS A 38 -6.77 -20.20 -14.72
C LYS A 38 -5.43 -20.69 -14.14
N LYS A 39 -4.34 -19.97 -14.42
CA LYS A 39 -3.01 -20.28 -13.88
C LYS A 39 -2.99 -20.20 -12.34
N VAL A 40 -3.58 -19.17 -11.76
CA VAL A 40 -3.73 -19.04 -10.29
C VAL A 40 -4.51 -20.22 -9.72
N SER A 41 -5.66 -20.58 -10.33
CA SER A 41 -6.45 -21.74 -9.90
C SER A 41 -5.63 -23.03 -9.95
N SER A 42 -4.86 -23.26 -11.02
CA SER A 42 -4.03 -24.47 -11.16
C SER A 42 -2.94 -24.56 -10.09
N PHE A 43 -2.32 -23.44 -9.69
CA PHE A 43 -1.34 -23.43 -8.60
C PHE A 43 -1.99 -23.75 -7.26
N ILE A 44 -3.17 -23.19 -6.99
CA ILE A 44 -3.93 -23.51 -5.77
C ILE A 44 -4.32 -24.98 -5.74
N GLU A 45 -4.80 -25.55 -6.85
CA GLU A 45 -5.19 -26.95 -6.96
C GLU A 45 -4.00 -27.90 -6.83
N SER A 46 -2.83 -27.53 -7.34
CA SER A 46 -1.59 -28.33 -7.23
C SER A 46 -0.96 -28.31 -5.83
N GLY A 47 -1.49 -27.54 -4.90
CA GLY A 47 -1.02 -27.53 -3.52
C GLY A 47 0.20 -26.64 -3.27
N VAL A 48 0.50 -25.67 -4.15
CA VAL A 48 1.60 -24.72 -3.97
C VAL A 48 1.42 -23.97 -2.65
N PRO A 49 2.44 -23.91 -1.77
CA PRO A 49 2.31 -23.26 -0.46
C PRO A 49 1.98 -21.76 -0.54
N ILE A 50 2.65 -21.04 -1.45
CA ILE A 50 2.45 -19.61 -1.66
C ILE A 50 2.27 -19.31 -3.14
N THR A 51 1.14 -18.75 -3.50
CA THR A 51 0.91 -18.15 -4.82
C THR A 51 0.87 -16.63 -4.67
N LEU A 52 1.68 -15.92 -5.44
CA LEU A 52 1.72 -14.46 -5.47
C LEU A 52 1.11 -13.95 -6.76
N VAL A 53 0.13 -13.07 -6.63
CA VAL A 53 -0.48 -12.36 -7.76
C VAL A 53 -0.16 -10.89 -7.67
N SER A 54 0.66 -10.41 -8.61
CA SER A 54 0.96 -8.98 -8.77
C SER A 54 0.19 -8.40 -9.94
N GLY A 55 -0.03 -7.09 -9.89
CA GLY A 55 -0.61 -6.37 -11.03
C GLY A 55 -0.81 -4.90 -10.70
N ALA A 56 -0.68 -4.05 -11.70
CA ALA A 56 -0.93 -2.62 -11.60
C ALA A 56 -2.35 -2.29 -11.08
N GLY A 57 -2.57 -1.03 -10.73
CA GLY A 57 -3.91 -0.57 -10.35
C GLY A 57 -4.91 -0.74 -11.50
N GLY A 58 -5.99 -1.51 -11.29
CA GLY A 58 -7.03 -1.72 -12.32
C GLY A 58 -6.87 -2.96 -13.18
N THR A 59 -6.00 -3.91 -12.81
CA THR A 59 -5.77 -5.18 -13.54
C THR A 59 -6.72 -6.31 -13.15
N GLY A 60 -7.76 -6.06 -12.35
CA GLY A 60 -8.77 -7.08 -12.03
C GLY A 60 -8.48 -7.94 -10.80
N LYS A 61 -7.53 -7.56 -9.91
CA LYS A 61 -7.21 -8.32 -8.68
C LYS A 61 -8.45 -8.67 -7.84
N SER A 62 -9.33 -7.72 -7.59
CA SER A 62 -10.58 -7.97 -6.84
C SER A 62 -11.58 -8.85 -7.61
N THR A 63 -11.51 -8.85 -8.94
CA THR A 63 -12.31 -9.74 -9.79
C THR A 63 -11.79 -11.17 -9.72
N LEU A 64 -10.46 -11.35 -9.67
CA LEU A 64 -9.85 -12.66 -9.41
C LEU A 64 -10.33 -13.25 -8.07
N ILE A 65 -10.37 -12.46 -7.00
CA ILE A 65 -10.88 -12.96 -5.69
C ILE A 65 -12.32 -13.48 -5.85
N ARG A 66 -13.20 -12.72 -6.51
CA ARG A 66 -14.60 -13.15 -6.77
C ARG A 66 -14.67 -14.39 -7.65
N TYR A 67 -13.80 -14.50 -8.65
CA TYR A 67 -13.71 -15.69 -9.50
C TYR A 67 -13.34 -16.92 -8.66
N LEU A 68 -12.30 -16.83 -7.84
CA LEU A 68 -11.85 -17.93 -6.98
C LEU A 68 -12.92 -18.32 -5.94
N GLU A 69 -13.66 -17.37 -5.39
CA GLU A 69 -14.78 -17.68 -4.48
C GLU A 69 -15.87 -18.52 -5.13
N LYS A 70 -16.15 -18.29 -6.42
CA LYS A 70 -17.16 -19.02 -7.16
C LYS A 70 -16.68 -20.40 -7.64
N THR A 71 -15.39 -20.54 -7.89
CA THR A 71 -14.84 -21.73 -8.55
C THR A 71 -14.14 -22.72 -7.62
N LEU A 72 -13.59 -22.24 -6.50
CA LEU A 72 -12.88 -23.10 -5.56
C LEU A 72 -13.83 -23.80 -4.58
N HIS A 73 -13.82 -25.11 -4.59
CA HIS A 73 -14.53 -25.95 -3.62
C HIS A 73 -13.70 -26.16 -2.35
N ARG A 74 -13.18 -25.08 -1.76
CA ARG A 74 -12.32 -25.11 -0.57
C ARG A 74 -12.81 -24.11 0.48
N LYS A 75 -12.41 -24.32 1.74
CA LYS A 75 -12.63 -23.35 2.81
C LYS A 75 -11.64 -22.21 2.68
N VAL A 76 -12.11 -21.08 2.17
CA VAL A 76 -11.31 -19.87 1.86
C VAL A 76 -11.54 -18.83 2.94
N VAL A 77 -10.45 -18.23 3.42
CA VAL A 77 -10.47 -17.06 4.30
C VAL A 77 -9.88 -15.87 3.56
N LYS A 78 -10.58 -14.74 3.54
CA LYS A 78 -10.13 -13.48 2.93
C LYS A 78 -9.67 -12.52 4.01
N LEU A 79 -8.45 -12.04 3.88
CA LEU A 79 -7.82 -11.13 4.86
C LEU A 79 -7.19 -9.93 4.16
N ALA A 80 -7.07 -8.82 4.90
CA ALA A 80 -6.36 -7.64 4.44
C ALA A 80 -5.65 -6.93 5.61
N PRO A 81 -4.62 -6.10 5.34
CA PRO A 81 -3.89 -5.38 6.38
C PRO A 81 -4.71 -4.27 7.04
N THR A 82 -5.68 -3.69 6.33
CA THR A 82 -6.49 -2.56 6.83
C THR A 82 -7.97 -2.91 6.90
N GLY A 83 -8.71 -2.26 7.82
CA GLY A 83 -10.15 -2.47 7.97
C GLY A 83 -10.94 -2.15 6.70
N VAL A 84 -10.58 -1.07 6.01
CA VAL A 84 -11.24 -0.67 4.75
C VAL A 84 -11.01 -1.70 3.65
N ALA A 85 -9.78 -2.19 3.49
CA ALA A 85 -9.48 -3.24 2.51
C ALA A 85 -10.21 -4.55 2.85
N ALA A 86 -10.24 -4.95 4.13
CA ALA A 86 -10.97 -6.13 4.59
C ALA A 86 -12.47 -6.05 4.28
N ILE A 87 -13.10 -4.91 4.54
CA ILE A 87 -14.51 -4.67 4.20
C ILE A 87 -14.75 -4.76 2.68
N ASN A 88 -13.85 -4.21 1.86
CA ASN A 88 -13.98 -4.21 0.41
C ASN A 88 -14.01 -5.62 -0.20
N ILE A 89 -13.26 -6.55 0.39
CA ILE A 89 -13.23 -7.96 -0.07
C ILE A 89 -14.22 -8.85 0.70
N GLY A 90 -15.01 -8.30 1.61
CA GLY A 90 -15.92 -9.08 2.48
C GLY A 90 -15.14 -10.07 3.35
N GLY A 91 -14.04 -9.62 3.94
CA GLY A 91 -13.13 -10.41 4.76
C GLY A 91 -12.87 -9.79 6.13
N GLN A 92 -11.76 -10.18 6.74
CA GLN A 92 -11.32 -9.76 8.08
C GLN A 92 -9.91 -9.14 8.02
N THR A 93 -9.54 -8.32 9.02
CA THR A 93 -8.15 -7.85 9.10
C THR A 93 -7.23 -8.95 9.62
N LEU A 94 -5.96 -8.96 9.15
CA LEU A 94 -4.92 -9.89 9.61
C LEU A 94 -4.84 -9.90 11.15
N HIS A 95 -4.74 -8.73 11.79
CA HIS A 95 -4.64 -8.61 13.25
C HIS A 95 -5.84 -9.20 13.98
N SER A 96 -7.05 -8.95 13.47
CA SER A 96 -8.28 -9.49 14.08
C SER A 96 -8.37 -11.00 13.93
N PHE A 97 -8.10 -11.53 12.74
CA PHE A 97 -8.21 -12.95 12.46
C PHE A 97 -7.21 -13.80 13.26
N PHE A 98 -5.94 -13.38 13.26
CA PHE A 98 -4.86 -14.07 13.98
C PHE A 98 -4.72 -13.62 15.44
N GLN A 99 -5.58 -12.73 15.93
CA GLN A 99 -5.56 -12.18 17.29
C GLN A 99 -4.22 -11.54 17.66
N LEU A 100 -3.60 -10.86 16.69
CA LEU A 100 -2.29 -10.21 16.85
C LEU A 100 -2.45 -8.79 17.41
N PRO A 101 -1.60 -8.36 18.36
CA PRO A 101 -1.60 -6.99 18.86
C PRO A 101 -1.06 -6.01 17.81
N HIS A 102 -1.48 -4.75 17.90
CA HIS A 102 -1.01 -3.67 17.01
C HIS A 102 0.35 -3.11 17.48
N GLN A 103 1.40 -3.87 17.28
CA GLN A 103 2.79 -3.52 17.61
C GLN A 103 3.75 -4.30 16.71
N ILE A 104 5.07 -4.16 16.90
CA ILE A 104 6.05 -5.07 16.26
C ILE A 104 5.91 -6.46 16.88
N LEU A 105 5.82 -7.47 16.02
CA LEU A 105 5.50 -8.82 16.42
C LEU A 105 6.75 -9.69 16.57
N THR A 106 6.71 -10.53 17.60
CA THR A 106 7.64 -11.64 17.83
C THR A 106 6.82 -12.90 18.12
N GLN A 107 7.48 -14.06 18.16
CA GLN A 107 6.80 -15.32 18.53
C GLN A 107 6.13 -15.25 19.92
N ALA A 108 6.64 -14.45 20.84
CA ALA A 108 6.06 -14.27 22.18
C ALA A 108 4.66 -13.63 22.16
N HIS A 109 4.32 -12.90 21.11
CA HIS A 109 2.99 -12.28 20.94
C HIS A 109 1.95 -13.22 20.33
N VAL A 110 2.38 -14.37 19.81
CA VAL A 110 1.51 -15.35 19.15
C VAL A 110 1.03 -16.38 20.17
N LYS A 111 -0.27 -16.58 20.26
CA LYS A 111 -0.90 -17.48 21.24
C LYS A 111 -1.60 -18.65 20.56
N ARG A 112 -1.79 -19.74 21.33
CA ARG A 112 -2.69 -20.82 20.93
C ARG A 112 -4.12 -20.29 20.89
N ALA A 113 -4.80 -20.55 19.77
CA ALA A 113 -6.18 -20.11 19.58
C ALA A 113 -7.14 -20.97 20.40
N TYR A 114 -8.16 -20.34 20.98
CA TYR A 114 -9.22 -21.06 21.68
C TYR A 114 -10.02 -21.96 20.72
N GLN A 115 -10.32 -21.44 19.51
CA GLN A 115 -11.03 -22.17 18.45
C GLN A 115 -10.04 -22.80 17.45
N LYS A 116 -9.15 -23.69 17.91
CA LYS A 116 -8.13 -24.32 17.06
C LYS A 116 -8.73 -25.02 15.83
N LYS A 117 -9.91 -25.63 15.94
CA LYS A 117 -10.61 -26.29 14.83
C LYS A 117 -10.84 -25.37 13.62
N LEU A 118 -11.13 -24.08 13.86
CA LEU A 118 -11.27 -23.10 12.79
C LEU A 118 -10.03 -23.11 11.87
N TYR A 119 -8.85 -22.95 12.46
CA TYR A 119 -7.59 -22.84 11.72
C TYR A 119 -7.17 -24.17 11.08
N GLN A 120 -7.52 -25.30 11.70
CA GLN A 120 -7.25 -26.63 11.15
C GLN A 120 -8.07 -27.00 9.91
N GLN A 121 -9.15 -26.28 9.65
CA GLN A 121 -10.05 -26.54 8.53
C GLN A 121 -9.84 -25.60 7.34
N ILE A 122 -8.96 -24.60 7.46
CA ILE A 122 -8.69 -23.65 6.38
C ILE A 122 -7.87 -24.34 5.29
N GLY A 123 -8.36 -24.28 4.06
CA GLY A 123 -7.62 -24.76 2.89
C GLY A 123 -6.79 -23.67 2.20
N LEU A 124 -7.30 -22.42 2.22
CA LEU A 124 -6.66 -21.30 1.54
C LEU A 124 -6.89 -20.00 2.33
N ILE A 125 -5.86 -19.22 2.50
CA ILE A 125 -5.93 -17.83 2.97
C ILE A 125 -5.56 -16.90 1.82
N ILE A 126 -6.46 -15.98 1.47
CA ILE A 126 -6.21 -14.89 0.53
C ILE A 126 -5.85 -13.65 1.34
N ILE A 127 -4.70 -13.05 1.04
CA ILE A 127 -4.26 -11.77 1.63
C ILE A 127 -4.25 -10.74 0.51
N ASP A 128 -5.21 -9.82 0.53
CA ASP A 128 -5.26 -8.69 -0.40
C ASP A 128 -4.42 -7.51 0.12
N GLU A 129 -3.99 -6.62 -0.78
CA GLU A 129 -3.11 -5.46 -0.50
C GLU A 129 -1.82 -5.89 0.25
N VAL A 130 -1.19 -6.98 -0.20
CA VAL A 130 0.00 -7.56 0.48
C VAL A 130 1.18 -6.59 0.54
N SER A 131 1.26 -5.59 -0.33
CA SER A 131 2.28 -4.53 -0.29
C SER A 131 2.35 -3.80 1.04
N MET A 132 1.23 -3.72 1.77
CA MET A 132 1.11 -3.07 3.07
C MET A 132 1.37 -4.00 4.26
N VAL A 133 1.73 -5.26 4.02
CA VAL A 133 2.01 -6.24 5.09
C VAL A 133 3.48 -6.17 5.48
N ARG A 134 3.75 -5.96 6.78
CA ARG A 134 5.11 -6.00 7.31
C ARG A 134 5.64 -7.44 7.41
N PRO A 135 6.96 -7.65 7.31
CA PRO A 135 7.55 -8.98 7.37
C PRO A 135 7.34 -9.69 8.72
N ASP A 136 7.36 -8.95 9.83
CA ASP A 136 7.09 -9.49 11.17
C ASP A 136 5.68 -10.02 11.32
N ILE A 137 4.70 -9.40 10.63
CA ILE A 137 3.32 -9.89 10.59
C ILE A 137 3.24 -11.23 9.86
N LEU A 138 3.94 -11.37 8.71
CA LEU A 138 3.91 -12.62 7.96
C LEU A 138 4.61 -13.75 8.71
N ASP A 139 5.74 -13.46 9.38
CA ASP A 139 6.42 -14.42 10.26
C ASP A 139 5.54 -14.83 11.45
N ALA A 140 4.78 -13.89 12.03
CA ALA A 140 3.83 -14.19 13.09
C ALA A 140 2.67 -15.06 12.60
N ILE A 141 2.20 -14.85 11.37
CA ILE A 141 1.16 -15.68 10.72
C ILE A 141 1.68 -17.11 10.49
N ASP A 142 2.90 -17.28 9.98
CA ASP A 142 3.50 -18.62 9.82
C ASP A 142 3.55 -19.34 11.17
N TYR A 143 4.11 -18.67 12.18
CA TYR A 143 4.22 -19.27 13.51
C TYR A 143 2.84 -19.58 14.13
N PHE A 144 1.87 -18.67 13.97
CA PHE A 144 0.50 -18.89 14.44
C PHE A 144 -0.14 -20.13 13.79
N LEU A 145 -0.01 -20.25 12.47
CA LEU A 145 -0.57 -21.37 11.73
C LEU A 145 0.15 -22.69 12.02
N ARG A 146 1.46 -22.68 12.29
CA ARG A 146 2.17 -23.89 12.75
C ARG A 146 1.61 -24.39 14.08
N ILE A 147 1.31 -23.53 15.05
CA ILE A 147 0.83 -23.97 16.37
C ILE A 147 -0.68 -24.23 16.43
N ASN A 148 -1.45 -23.70 15.47
CA ASN A 148 -2.93 -23.77 15.47
C ASN A 148 -3.51 -24.46 14.22
N GLY A 149 -2.78 -24.58 13.15
CA GLY A 149 -3.22 -25.13 11.86
C GLY A 149 -3.20 -26.66 11.80
N PRO A 150 -3.36 -27.21 10.58
CA PRO A 150 -3.44 -28.66 10.35
C PRO A 150 -2.15 -29.42 10.64
N ASP A 151 -0.98 -28.86 10.29
CA ASP A 151 0.32 -29.57 10.29
C ASP A 151 1.45 -28.65 10.75
N GLU A 152 1.91 -28.82 12.00
CA GLU A 152 2.94 -27.95 12.58
C GLU A 152 4.32 -28.05 11.91
N THR A 153 4.56 -29.12 11.16
CA THR A 153 5.84 -29.35 10.48
C THR A 153 5.95 -28.59 9.15
N LYS A 154 4.81 -28.18 8.59
CA LYS A 154 4.75 -27.49 7.31
C LYS A 154 4.73 -25.96 7.46
N PRO A 155 5.28 -25.23 6.46
CA PRO A 155 5.09 -23.79 6.38
C PRO A 155 3.59 -23.42 6.48
N PHE A 156 3.31 -22.34 7.20
CA PHE A 156 1.96 -21.87 7.47
C PHE A 156 1.00 -22.96 7.98
N GLY A 157 1.55 -23.94 8.74
CA GLY A 157 0.75 -25.05 9.27
C GLY A 157 0.11 -25.93 8.18
N GLY A 158 0.63 -25.94 6.97
CA GLY A 158 0.08 -26.64 5.81
C GLY A 158 -1.08 -25.91 5.10
N VAL A 159 -1.43 -24.70 5.50
CA VAL A 159 -2.43 -23.84 4.84
C VAL A 159 -1.78 -23.11 3.66
N GLN A 160 -2.44 -23.13 2.50
CA GLN A 160 -1.98 -22.39 1.33
C GLN A 160 -2.22 -20.88 1.47
N LEU A 161 -1.29 -20.06 0.97
CA LEU A 161 -1.46 -18.61 0.90
C LEU A 161 -1.58 -18.15 -0.55
N LEU A 162 -2.56 -17.29 -0.81
CA LEU A 162 -2.66 -16.49 -2.01
C LEU A 162 -2.43 -15.03 -1.63
N LEU A 163 -1.28 -14.49 -2.00
CA LEU A 163 -0.89 -13.11 -1.74
C LEU A 163 -1.22 -12.26 -2.97
N ILE A 164 -2.02 -11.21 -2.80
CA ILE A 164 -2.48 -10.36 -3.91
C ILE A 164 -2.10 -8.91 -3.62
N GLY A 165 -1.54 -8.20 -4.61
CA GLY A 165 -1.21 -6.80 -4.46
C GLY A 165 -0.45 -6.19 -5.64
N ASP A 166 0.03 -5.00 -5.44
CA ASP A 166 0.97 -4.31 -6.33
C ASP A 166 2.14 -3.82 -5.48
N HIS A 167 3.29 -4.45 -5.63
CA HIS A 167 4.47 -4.15 -4.80
C HIS A 167 4.99 -2.73 -4.99
N PHE A 168 4.68 -2.11 -6.13
CA PHE A 168 5.09 -0.74 -6.45
C PHE A 168 4.13 0.32 -5.90
N GLN A 169 3.00 -0.09 -5.29
CA GLN A 169 2.13 0.80 -4.54
C GLN A 169 2.70 1.10 -3.16
N LEU A 170 1.86 1.53 -2.23
CA LEU A 170 2.33 1.97 -0.92
C LEU A 170 2.89 0.82 -0.10
N PRO A 171 4.07 1.01 0.52
CA PRO A 171 4.65 0.05 1.46
C PRO A 171 3.91 0.04 2.80
N PRO A 172 4.27 -0.88 3.72
CA PRO A 172 3.80 -0.82 5.09
C PRO A 172 4.17 0.51 5.75
N VAL A 173 3.23 1.07 6.51
CA VAL A 173 3.47 2.29 7.29
C VAL A 173 4.14 1.91 8.60
N THR A 174 5.33 2.45 8.83
CA THR A 174 6.11 2.25 10.06
C THR A 174 6.56 3.60 10.62
N SER A 175 6.64 3.71 11.94
CA SER A 175 7.28 4.84 12.61
C SER A 175 8.80 4.64 12.67
N THR A 176 9.56 5.71 12.88
CA THR A 176 11.03 5.63 13.00
C THR A 176 11.47 4.66 14.12
N SER A 177 10.72 4.59 15.22
CA SER A 177 10.99 3.66 16.31
C SER A 177 10.73 2.21 15.90
N GLU A 178 9.66 1.94 15.18
CA GLU A 178 9.34 0.60 14.63
C GLU A 178 10.40 0.16 13.62
N ASP A 179 10.84 1.05 12.73
CA ASP A 179 11.92 0.77 11.79
C ASP A 179 13.20 0.33 12.51
N THR A 180 13.56 1.00 13.60
CA THR A 180 14.73 0.66 14.38
C THR A 180 14.63 -0.75 14.97
N VAL A 181 13.47 -1.09 15.54
CA VAL A 181 13.21 -2.42 16.11
C VAL A 181 13.24 -3.52 15.03
N LEU A 182 12.59 -3.29 13.88
CA LEU A 182 12.58 -4.24 12.78
C LEU A 182 13.98 -4.52 12.24
N ARG A 183 14.83 -3.49 12.14
CA ARG A 183 16.25 -3.65 11.78
C ARG A 183 17.03 -4.49 12.81
N GLN A 184 16.83 -4.23 14.10
CA GLN A 184 17.44 -5.03 15.18
C GLN A 184 17.00 -6.50 15.15
N MET A 185 15.76 -6.77 14.69
CA MET A 185 15.25 -8.12 14.48
C MET A 185 15.83 -8.80 13.22
N GLY A 186 16.65 -8.10 12.44
CA GLY A 186 17.33 -8.63 11.26
C GLY A 186 16.51 -8.55 9.97
N TYR A 187 15.46 -7.72 9.93
CA TYR A 187 14.75 -7.39 8.69
C TYR A 187 15.52 -6.34 7.88
N CYS A 188 15.17 -6.20 6.59
CA CYS A 188 15.89 -5.32 5.67
C CYS A 188 15.95 -3.85 6.14
N TYR A 189 17.08 -3.19 5.90
CA TYR A 189 17.36 -1.83 6.40
C TYR A 189 16.54 -0.73 5.73
N ASP A 190 16.20 -0.87 4.43
CA ASP A 190 15.64 0.25 3.68
C ASP A 190 14.11 0.32 3.72
N ARG A 191 13.45 -0.85 3.69
CA ARG A 191 11.98 -0.96 3.71
C ARG A 191 11.56 -2.33 4.25
N HIS A 192 10.41 -2.38 4.90
CA HIS A 192 9.91 -3.57 5.57
C HIS A 192 8.80 -4.25 4.77
N TYR A 193 9.12 -4.71 3.55
CA TYR A 193 8.17 -5.45 2.71
C TYR A 193 7.97 -6.88 3.20
N TRP A 194 6.80 -7.44 2.93
CA TRP A 194 6.43 -8.80 3.30
C TRP A 194 7.43 -9.87 2.81
N PHE A 195 8.03 -9.68 1.64
CA PHE A 195 9.00 -10.63 1.07
C PHE A 195 10.36 -10.66 1.82
N HIS A 196 10.57 -9.77 2.77
CA HIS A 196 11.68 -9.85 3.72
C HIS A 196 11.34 -10.71 4.96
N ALA A 197 10.13 -11.27 5.05
CA ALA A 197 9.78 -12.20 6.12
C ALA A 197 10.70 -13.43 6.07
N LYS A 198 11.11 -13.91 7.23
CA LYS A 198 12.04 -15.06 7.34
C LYS A 198 11.37 -16.33 6.87
N CYS A 199 10.07 -16.47 7.12
CA CYS A 199 9.31 -17.66 6.77
C CYS A 199 9.19 -17.90 5.26
N VAL A 200 9.31 -16.86 4.41
CA VAL A 200 9.18 -17.04 2.95
C VAL A 200 10.50 -17.29 2.24
N GLN A 201 11.65 -17.19 2.95
CA GLN A 201 12.97 -17.30 2.32
C GLN A 201 13.28 -18.69 1.77
N ASP A 202 12.70 -19.73 2.38
CA ASP A 202 12.94 -21.13 2.03
C ASP A 202 11.68 -21.81 1.45
N ILE A 203 10.62 -21.05 1.14
CA ILE A 203 9.35 -21.56 0.62
C ILE A 203 9.25 -21.22 -0.87
N PRO A 204 8.89 -22.18 -1.74
CA PRO A 204 8.61 -21.90 -3.13
C PRO A 204 7.41 -20.95 -3.28
N VAL A 205 7.60 -19.88 -4.07
CA VAL A 205 6.55 -18.91 -4.40
C VAL A 205 6.28 -18.99 -5.89
N GLU A 206 5.06 -19.38 -6.27
CA GLU A 206 4.61 -19.30 -7.66
C GLU A 206 4.08 -17.91 -7.96
N TYR A 207 4.44 -17.37 -9.12
CA TYR A 207 4.15 -15.98 -9.48
C TYR A 207 3.25 -15.88 -10.71
N VAL A 208 2.26 -14.99 -10.61
CA VAL A 208 1.40 -14.60 -11.73
C VAL A 208 1.29 -13.08 -11.76
N GLU A 209 1.65 -12.48 -12.88
CA GLU A 209 1.43 -11.06 -13.13
C GLU A 209 0.15 -10.86 -13.94
N LEU A 210 -0.78 -10.03 -13.43
CA LEU A 210 -1.95 -9.59 -14.18
C LEU A 210 -1.54 -8.39 -15.03
N THR A 211 -1.42 -8.59 -16.32
CA THR A 211 -0.88 -7.59 -17.26
C THR A 211 -1.96 -6.72 -17.89
N HIS A 212 -3.20 -7.23 -18.03
CA HIS A 212 -4.28 -6.47 -18.66
C HIS A 212 -4.84 -5.39 -17.73
N ILE A 213 -4.79 -4.14 -18.18
CA ILE A 213 -5.29 -2.98 -17.41
C ILE A 213 -6.69 -2.61 -17.92
N TYR A 214 -7.69 -2.73 -17.05
CA TYR A 214 -9.10 -2.40 -17.36
C TYR A 214 -9.48 -0.96 -17.00
N ARG A 215 -8.68 -0.28 -16.17
CA ARG A 215 -9.00 1.07 -15.68
C ARG A 215 -8.67 2.14 -16.70
N GLN A 216 -7.48 2.11 -17.26
CA GLN A 216 -6.99 3.04 -18.26
C GLN A 216 -7.12 2.41 -19.65
N THR A 217 -7.49 3.23 -20.65
CA THR A 217 -7.60 2.82 -22.06
C THR A 217 -6.60 3.56 -22.96
N ASP A 218 -6.02 4.63 -22.47
CA ASP A 218 -4.99 5.40 -23.17
C ASP A 218 -3.62 4.69 -23.05
N ILE A 219 -3.14 4.17 -24.16
CA ILE A 219 -1.88 3.41 -24.24
C ILE A 219 -0.69 4.28 -23.81
N HIS A 220 -0.70 5.56 -24.16
CA HIS A 220 0.37 6.48 -23.80
C HIS A 220 0.41 6.71 -22.28
N PHE A 221 -0.75 6.93 -21.65
CA PHE A 221 -0.84 7.06 -20.20
C PHE A 221 -0.43 5.77 -19.48
N ILE A 222 -0.79 4.61 -20.01
CA ILE A 222 -0.37 3.30 -19.48
C ILE A 222 1.16 3.16 -19.54
N ASP A 223 1.81 3.59 -20.63
CA ASP A 223 3.28 3.56 -20.75
C ASP A 223 3.94 4.46 -19.70
N LEU A 224 3.48 5.71 -19.56
CA LEU A 224 3.98 6.63 -18.54
C LEU A 224 3.84 6.06 -17.12
N LEU A 225 2.68 5.51 -16.79
CA LEU A 225 2.45 4.86 -15.49
C LEU A 225 3.36 3.64 -15.28
N SER A 226 3.59 2.85 -16.32
CA SER A 226 4.45 1.66 -16.27
C SER A 226 5.90 2.05 -16.02
N LYS A 227 6.41 3.05 -16.72
CA LYS A 227 7.77 3.61 -16.50
C LYS A 227 7.92 4.19 -15.09
N LEU A 228 6.93 4.98 -14.66
CA LEU A 228 6.93 5.57 -13.31
C LEU A 228 6.90 4.50 -12.22
N ARG A 229 6.11 3.44 -12.42
CA ARG A 229 5.97 2.30 -11.49
C ARG A 229 7.31 1.65 -11.19
N VAL A 230 8.10 1.37 -12.22
CA VAL A 230 9.38 0.65 -12.10
C VAL A 230 10.61 1.57 -11.99
N GLY A 231 10.39 2.89 -11.95
CA GLY A 231 11.51 3.85 -11.85
C GLY A 231 12.34 4.01 -13.13
N ASN A 232 11.77 3.69 -14.29
CA ASN A 232 12.45 3.77 -15.57
C ASN A 232 12.23 5.13 -16.25
N ASP A 233 13.30 5.73 -16.78
CA ASP A 233 13.26 6.98 -17.54
C ASP A 233 12.52 8.14 -16.83
N LEU A 234 12.67 8.22 -15.52
CA LEU A 234 11.89 9.14 -14.67
C LEU A 234 12.01 10.61 -15.09
N VAL A 235 13.17 11.05 -15.62
CA VAL A 235 13.37 12.44 -16.03
C VAL A 235 12.43 12.81 -17.16
N ASN A 236 12.39 12.01 -18.23
CA ASN A 236 11.52 12.25 -19.38
C ASN A 236 10.04 12.08 -19.00
N VAL A 237 9.71 11.04 -18.23
CA VAL A 237 8.34 10.80 -17.74
C VAL A 237 7.81 11.98 -16.93
N ILE A 238 8.60 12.53 -16.00
CA ILE A 238 8.19 13.67 -15.17
C ILE A 238 8.04 14.93 -16.04
N GLN A 239 8.97 15.17 -16.96
CA GLN A 239 8.89 16.30 -17.87
C GLN A 239 7.63 16.25 -18.72
N GLU A 240 7.29 15.08 -19.24
CA GLU A 240 6.10 14.87 -20.05
C GLU A 240 4.80 15.05 -19.25
N ILE A 241 4.72 14.46 -18.06
CA ILE A 241 3.57 14.66 -17.16
C ILE A 241 3.43 16.15 -16.79
N ASN A 242 4.54 16.86 -16.53
CA ASN A 242 4.51 18.29 -16.25
C ASN A 242 3.95 19.07 -17.43
N ASN A 243 4.38 18.74 -18.65
CA ASN A 243 3.93 19.44 -19.86
C ASN A 243 2.43 19.23 -20.14
N LEU A 244 1.90 18.05 -19.81
CA LEU A 244 0.52 17.68 -20.10
C LEU A 244 -0.46 18.02 -18.96
N CYS A 245 0.00 17.96 -17.70
CA CYS A 245 -0.87 18.07 -16.53
C CYS A 245 -0.70 19.36 -15.73
N PHE A 246 0.32 20.18 -15.99
CA PHE A 246 0.52 21.43 -15.27
C PHE A 246 0.05 22.63 -16.09
N ASP A 247 -0.98 23.30 -15.59
CA ASP A 247 -1.44 24.59 -16.09
C ASP A 247 -1.61 25.56 -14.92
N THR A 248 -0.87 26.67 -14.94
CA THR A 248 -0.94 27.73 -13.93
C THR A 248 -2.31 28.39 -13.82
N LYS A 249 -3.11 28.32 -14.89
CA LYS A 249 -4.43 28.94 -14.98
C LYS A 249 -5.55 27.99 -14.56
N TYR A 250 -5.24 26.68 -14.43
CA TYR A 250 -6.26 25.71 -14.09
C TYR A 250 -6.74 25.89 -12.65
N GLN A 251 -8.01 26.21 -12.52
CA GLN A 251 -8.73 26.29 -11.24
C GLN A 251 -10.09 25.63 -11.42
N SER A 252 -10.37 24.62 -10.64
CA SER A 252 -11.66 23.95 -10.61
C SER A 252 -12.05 23.58 -9.20
N ASP A 253 -13.25 24.00 -8.81
CA ASP A 253 -13.86 23.53 -7.55
C ASP A 253 -14.50 22.15 -7.71
N LEU A 254 -14.55 21.62 -8.92
CA LEU A 254 -15.15 20.32 -9.25
C LEU A 254 -14.14 19.17 -9.15
N CYS A 255 -12.83 19.43 -9.09
CA CYS A 255 -11.79 18.41 -8.96
C CYS A 255 -11.54 18.00 -7.50
N THR A 256 -11.21 16.73 -7.28
CA THR A 256 -10.75 16.28 -5.97
C THR A 256 -9.24 16.50 -5.84
N THR A 257 -8.82 17.23 -4.82
CA THR A 257 -7.39 17.39 -4.52
C THR A 257 -6.86 16.12 -3.83
N VAL A 258 -5.83 15.51 -4.41
CA VAL A 258 -5.14 14.34 -3.86
C VAL A 258 -3.82 14.80 -3.26
N THR A 259 -3.66 14.66 -1.92
CA THR A 259 -2.53 15.21 -1.17
C THR A 259 -1.67 14.13 -0.53
N ALA A 260 -0.42 14.46 -0.20
CA ALA A 260 0.48 13.56 0.50
C ALA A 260 0.09 13.35 1.98
N THR A 261 -0.49 14.36 2.66
CA THR A 261 -0.73 14.32 4.11
C THR A 261 -2.19 14.53 4.50
N ASN A 262 -2.62 13.93 5.63
CA ASN A 262 -3.95 14.18 6.19
C ASN A 262 -4.14 15.66 6.56
N LYS A 263 -3.12 16.29 7.13
CA LYS A 263 -3.19 17.71 7.55
C LYS A 263 -3.59 18.63 6.39
N THR A 264 -3.00 18.43 5.20
CA THR A 264 -3.34 19.23 4.00
C THR A 264 -4.76 18.93 3.53
N ALA A 265 -5.15 17.64 3.49
CA ALA A 265 -6.50 17.26 3.08
C ALA A 265 -7.56 17.83 4.02
N ASP A 266 -7.36 17.72 5.33
CA ASP A 266 -8.30 18.22 6.34
C ASP A 266 -8.39 19.75 6.28
N PHE A 267 -7.28 20.46 6.10
CA PHE A 267 -7.26 21.92 5.93
C PHE A 267 -8.07 22.37 4.70
N ILE A 268 -7.86 21.73 3.54
CA ILE A 268 -8.61 22.07 2.32
C ILE A 268 -10.10 21.81 2.51
N ASN A 269 -10.46 20.65 3.06
CA ASN A 269 -11.85 20.26 3.29
C ASN A 269 -12.53 21.24 4.26
N GLN A 270 -11.89 21.58 5.36
CA GLN A 270 -12.43 22.51 6.36
C GLN A 270 -12.62 23.90 5.76
N ALA A 271 -11.61 24.46 5.11
CA ALA A 271 -11.69 25.79 4.50
C ALA A 271 -12.82 25.89 3.45
N LYS A 272 -12.99 24.86 2.61
CA LYS A 272 -14.08 24.81 1.62
C LYS A 272 -15.44 24.66 2.27
N PHE A 273 -15.56 23.86 3.33
CA PHE A 273 -16.83 23.69 4.05
C PHE A 273 -17.24 24.97 4.79
N ASP A 274 -16.29 25.66 5.43
CA ASP A 274 -16.54 26.90 6.17
C ASP A 274 -16.98 28.04 5.23
N ALA A 275 -16.44 28.08 4.01
CA ALA A 275 -16.81 29.07 2.99
C ALA A 275 -18.22 28.89 2.43
N LEU A 276 -18.84 27.71 2.61
CA LEU A 276 -20.22 27.50 2.14
C LEU A 276 -21.22 28.20 3.06
N PRO A 277 -22.19 28.95 2.51
CA PRO A 277 -23.29 29.50 3.28
C PRO A 277 -24.32 28.43 3.68
N GLY A 278 -25.21 28.77 4.58
CA GLY A 278 -26.39 27.98 4.93
C GLY A 278 -26.26 27.19 6.21
N GLU A 279 -27.32 26.46 6.51
CA GLU A 279 -27.47 25.65 7.71
C GLU A 279 -26.57 24.42 7.68
N VAL A 280 -26.05 24.04 8.87
CA VAL A 280 -25.22 22.86 9.06
C VAL A 280 -26.09 21.71 9.57
N PHE A 281 -26.15 20.63 8.82
CA PHE A 281 -26.77 19.39 9.24
C PHE A 281 -25.71 18.44 9.77
N ARG A 282 -25.96 17.81 10.92
CA ARG A 282 -25.05 16.86 11.58
C ARG A 282 -25.69 15.48 11.61
N PHE A 283 -24.96 14.49 11.12
CA PHE A 283 -25.36 13.09 11.14
C PHE A 283 -24.33 12.28 11.91
N GLU A 284 -24.78 11.59 12.95
CA GLU A 284 -23.93 10.73 13.77
C GLU A 284 -23.96 9.28 13.25
N GLY A 285 -22.77 8.69 13.14
CA GLY A 285 -22.64 7.27 12.84
C GLY A 285 -22.93 6.43 14.07
N HIS A 286 -23.66 5.37 13.89
CA HIS A 286 -24.04 4.44 14.96
C HIS A 286 -23.24 3.14 14.87
N ILE A 287 -22.71 2.66 16.00
CA ILE A 287 -21.97 1.41 16.12
C ILE A 287 -22.77 0.44 16.98
N GLU A 288 -23.02 -0.75 16.43
CA GLU A 288 -23.60 -1.88 17.13
C GLU A 288 -22.56 -2.99 17.28
N GLY A 289 -22.45 -3.58 18.47
CA GLY A 289 -21.51 -4.67 18.72
C GLY A 289 -20.03 -4.27 18.65
N LYS A 290 -19.19 -5.16 18.15
CA LYS A 290 -17.72 -4.95 18.07
C LYS A 290 -17.31 -4.35 16.73
N PHE A 291 -17.12 -3.05 16.68
CA PHE A 291 -16.57 -2.35 15.52
C PHE A 291 -15.41 -1.46 15.95
N ASN A 292 -14.45 -1.20 15.04
CA ASN A 292 -13.32 -0.32 15.36
C ASN A 292 -13.82 1.12 15.52
N THR A 293 -13.53 1.74 16.65
CA THR A 293 -13.99 3.10 17.00
C THR A 293 -12.98 4.20 16.69
N GLU A 294 -11.78 3.85 16.21
CA GLU A 294 -10.77 4.85 15.84
C GLU A 294 -11.27 5.69 14.66
N LYS A 295 -11.43 7.01 14.87
CA LYS A 295 -12.01 7.96 13.90
C LYS A 295 -11.42 7.85 12.49
N ASN A 296 -10.11 7.63 12.38
CA ASN A 296 -9.41 7.54 11.08
C ASN A 296 -9.52 6.18 10.39
N LYS A 297 -10.04 5.16 11.06
CA LYS A 297 -10.19 3.79 10.55
C LYS A 297 -11.63 3.41 10.22
N LEU A 298 -12.59 4.31 10.48
CA LEU A 298 -13.98 4.11 10.09
C LEU A 298 -14.15 4.27 8.57
N PRO A 299 -15.06 3.50 7.94
CA PRO A 299 -15.30 3.56 6.50
C PRO A 299 -16.02 4.84 6.05
N ALA A 300 -16.69 5.53 6.98
CA ALA A 300 -17.27 6.86 6.82
C ALA A 300 -17.05 7.67 8.12
N PRO A 301 -17.12 9.02 8.10
CA PRO A 301 -16.92 9.83 9.29
C PRO A 301 -17.92 9.49 10.40
N SER A 302 -17.47 9.43 11.66
CA SER A 302 -18.36 9.23 12.82
C SER A 302 -19.35 10.38 12.98
N GLU A 303 -18.94 11.59 12.61
CA GLU A 303 -19.77 12.78 12.55
C GLU A 303 -19.66 13.34 11.13
N LEU A 304 -20.76 13.35 10.41
CA LEU A 304 -20.85 13.87 9.06
C LEU A 304 -21.57 15.21 9.12
N PHE A 305 -20.86 16.28 8.73
CA PHE A 305 -21.42 17.62 8.62
C PHE A 305 -21.66 17.95 7.17
N LEU A 306 -22.87 18.39 6.84
CA LEU A 306 -23.30 18.74 5.48
C LEU A 306 -23.99 20.11 5.47
N LYS A 307 -23.82 20.81 4.35
CA LYS A 307 -24.58 21.99 3.94
C LYS A 307 -25.03 21.78 2.50
N LYS A 308 -26.04 22.46 2.03
CA LYS A 308 -26.30 22.57 0.59
C LYS A 308 -25.02 23.08 -0.10
N GLY A 309 -24.63 22.45 -1.21
CA GLY A 309 -23.39 22.76 -1.90
C GLY A 309 -22.16 22.00 -1.39
N THR A 310 -22.26 21.25 -0.27
CA THR A 310 -21.14 20.43 0.19
C THR A 310 -20.73 19.42 -0.87
N ARG A 311 -19.45 19.45 -1.25
CA ARG A 311 -18.89 18.42 -2.12
C ARG A 311 -18.63 17.16 -1.32
N VAL A 312 -19.18 16.05 -1.79
CA VAL A 312 -19.06 14.75 -1.14
C VAL A 312 -18.42 13.70 -2.05
N MET A 313 -17.81 12.71 -1.41
CA MET A 313 -17.32 11.50 -2.05
C MET A 313 -18.00 10.31 -1.41
N PHE A 314 -18.47 9.38 -2.24
CA PHE A 314 -19.05 8.12 -1.77
C PHE A 314 -17.96 7.18 -1.25
N THR A 315 -18.24 6.50 -0.15
CA THR A 315 -17.31 5.59 0.53
C THR A 315 -17.69 4.11 0.38
N LYS A 316 -18.80 3.81 -0.29
CA LYS A 316 -19.31 2.46 -0.54
C LYS A 316 -19.97 2.40 -1.91
N ASN A 317 -19.87 1.25 -2.60
CA ASN A 317 -20.63 1.01 -3.84
C ASN A 317 -22.13 0.92 -3.55
N ASP A 318 -22.94 1.47 -4.41
CA ASP A 318 -24.40 1.26 -4.38
C ASP A 318 -24.77 -0.11 -4.94
N SER A 319 -25.70 -0.82 -4.29
CA SER A 319 -26.17 -2.14 -4.75
C SER A 319 -26.88 -2.09 -6.11
N ARG A 320 -27.51 -0.97 -6.44
CA ARG A 320 -28.19 -0.71 -7.72
C ARG A 320 -27.29 -0.05 -8.76
N LYS A 321 -25.96 0.00 -8.49
CA LYS A 321 -24.95 0.58 -9.39
C LYS A 321 -25.16 2.07 -9.72
N LYS A 322 -25.83 2.86 -8.88
CA LYS A 322 -26.01 4.30 -9.06
C LYS A 322 -24.68 5.07 -8.92
N TRP A 323 -23.78 4.59 -8.04
CA TRP A 323 -22.43 5.11 -7.82
C TRP A 323 -21.48 4.01 -7.36
N VAL A 324 -20.19 4.29 -7.44
CA VAL A 324 -19.13 3.43 -6.91
C VAL A 324 -18.33 4.16 -5.82
N ASN A 325 -17.57 3.43 -5.02
CA ASN A 325 -16.67 4.01 -4.04
C ASN A 325 -15.64 4.92 -4.71
N GLY A 326 -15.62 6.19 -4.32
CA GLY A 326 -14.81 7.24 -4.95
C GLY A 326 -15.59 8.16 -5.87
N SER A 327 -16.82 7.82 -6.30
CA SER A 327 -17.70 8.73 -7.03
C SER A 327 -17.93 10.01 -6.24
N THR A 328 -18.03 11.14 -6.93
CA THR A 328 -18.18 12.47 -6.32
C THR A 328 -19.49 13.12 -6.71
N GLY A 329 -20.02 13.95 -5.80
CA GLY A 329 -21.25 14.70 -6.01
C GLY A 329 -21.30 15.95 -5.15
N ILE A 330 -22.35 16.73 -5.34
CA ILE A 330 -22.65 17.94 -4.56
C ILE A 330 -23.99 17.73 -3.85
N ILE A 331 -24.05 18.09 -2.58
CA ILE A 331 -25.29 18.08 -1.81
C ILE A 331 -26.26 19.12 -2.42
N GLU A 332 -27.33 18.64 -3.02
CA GLU A 332 -28.37 19.47 -3.59
C GLU A 332 -29.39 19.88 -2.52
N GLU A 333 -29.75 18.95 -1.64
CA GLU A 333 -30.74 19.16 -0.60
C GLU A 333 -30.50 18.22 0.58
N VAL A 334 -30.77 18.72 1.77
CA VAL A 334 -30.84 17.93 3.00
C VAL A 334 -32.17 18.31 3.67
N ASP A 335 -33.07 17.34 3.80
CA ASP A 335 -34.38 17.53 4.42
C ASP A 335 -34.76 16.29 5.24
N ASP A 336 -35.25 16.47 6.47
CA ASP A 336 -35.77 15.44 7.42
C ASP A 336 -35.11 14.04 7.36
N GLY A 337 -33.78 14.01 7.14
CA GLY A 337 -33.01 12.77 7.03
C GLY A 337 -32.87 12.22 5.60
N GLU A 338 -33.47 12.85 4.61
CA GLU A 338 -33.20 12.57 3.20
C GLU A 338 -32.07 13.46 2.69
N ILE A 339 -31.02 12.83 2.15
CA ILE A 339 -29.89 13.50 1.54
C ILE A 339 -29.96 13.29 0.02
N ARG A 340 -30.06 14.37 -0.75
CA ARG A 340 -30.01 14.35 -2.20
C ARG A 340 -28.66 14.82 -2.71
N VAL A 341 -28.00 13.97 -3.48
CA VAL A 341 -26.69 14.24 -4.06
C VAL A 341 -26.79 14.30 -5.57
N LYS A 342 -26.36 15.43 -6.14
CA LYS A 342 -26.18 15.58 -7.58
C LYS A 342 -24.81 15.06 -7.97
N MET A 343 -24.76 14.02 -8.78
CA MET A 343 -23.52 13.41 -9.25
C MET A 343 -22.78 14.34 -10.20
N LEU A 344 -21.45 14.47 -10.04
CA LEU A 344 -20.64 15.36 -10.90
C LEU A 344 -20.45 14.81 -12.31
N ASN A 345 -20.37 13.50 -12.48
CA ASN A 345 -20.12 12.86 -13.77
C ASN A 345 -21.37 12.73 -14.66
N SER A 346 -22.58 12.70 -14.09
CA SER A 346 -23.82 12.45 -14.84
C SER A 346 -24.87 13.54 -14.67
N ASN A 347 -24.67 14.47 -13.72
CA ASN A 347 -25.67 15.46 -13.30
C ASN A 347 -27.00 14.88 -12.76
N ILE A 348 -27.06 13.55 -12.55
CA ILE A 348 -28.24 12.89 -12.01
C ILE A 348 -28.27 13.10 -10.49
N ILE A 349 -29.48 13.40 -9.97
CA ILE A 349 -29.71 13.54 -8.54
C ILE A 349 -30.18 12.19 -7.98
N HIS A 350 -29.49 11.73 -6.92
CA HIS A 350 -29.86 10.51 -6.20
C HIS A 350 -30.15 10.81 -4.74
N SER A 351 -31.21 10.20 -4.20
CA SER A 351 -31.39 10.07 -2.76
C SER A 351 -30.40 9.05 -2.21
N VAL A 352 -29.74 9.38 -1.10
CA VAL A 352 -28.71 8.59 -0.46
C VAL A 352 -29.24 8.10 0.88
N GLU A 353 -29.29 6.79 1.04
CA GLU A 353 -29.67 6.13 2.28
C GLU A 353 -28.42 5.82 3.14
N GLN A 354 -28.64 5.59 4.44
CA GLN A 354 -27.57 5.11 5.31
C GLN A 354 -27.09 3.72 4.84
N ALA A 355 -25.79 3.53 4.91
CA ALA A 355 -25.15 2.26 4.62
C ALA A 355 -24.73 1.55 5.90
N ARG A 356 -24.70 0.21 5.86
CA ARG A 356 -24.20 -0.65 6.92
C ARG A 356 -22.88 -1.26 6.51
N TRP A 357 -21.85 -1.17 7.35
CA TRP A 357 -20.59 -1.88 7.21
C TRP A 357 -20.48 -2.91 8.31
N GLN A 358 -20.28 -4.15 7.93
CA GLN A 358 -20.23 -5.27 8.85
C GLN A 358 -18.80 -5.61 9.22
N ASN A 359 -18.56 -5.82 10.50
CA ASN A 359 -17.36 -6.46 11.00
C ASN A 359 -17.65 -7.96 11.10
N LEU A 360 -17.03 -8.72 10.21
CA LEU A 360 -17.20 -10.15 10.09
C LEU A 360 -16.16 -10.88 10.96
N LYS A 361 -16.56 -12.01 11.51
CA LYS A 361 -15.69 -12.96 12.20
C LYS A 361 -15.90 -14.34 11.59
N TYR A 362 -14.81 -14.98 11.17
CA TYR A 362 -14.88 -16.37 10.75
C TYR A 362 -15.12 -17.29 11.93
N VAL A 363 -16.04 -18.23 11.76
CA VAL A 363 -16.39 -19.26 12.73
C VAL A 363 -16.46 -20.61 12.02
N TYR A 364 -16.11 -21.66 12.75
CA TYR A 364 -16.26 -23.01 12.25
C TYR A 364 -17.53 -23.63 12.83
N ASN A 365 -18.39 -24.11 11.94
CA ASN A 365 -19.63 -24.80 12.30
C ASN A 365 -19.40 -26.30 12.34
N ASP A 366 -19.27 -26.87 13.53
CA ASP A 366 -19.03 -28.30 13.76
C ASP A 366 -20.13 -29.20 13.17
N LYS A 367 -21.38 -28.72 13.08
CA LYS A 367 -22.52 -29.49 12.60
C LYS A 367 -22.54 -29.65 11.09
N THR A 368 -22.19 -28.57 10.37
CA THR A 368 -22.20 -28.54 8.89
C THR A 368 -20.84 -28.84 8.31
N ASN A 369 -19.78 -28.89 9.13
CA ASN A 369 -18.38 -28.96 8.72
C ASN A 369 -18.00 -27.83 7.74
N GLN A 370 -18.57 -26.65 7.94
CA GLN A 370 -18.36 -25.48 7.09
C GLN A 370 -17.69 -24.33 7.85
N LEU A 371 -17.00 -23.49 7.08
CA LEU A 371 -16.48 -22.22 7.53
C LEU A 371 -17.52 -21.15 7.22
N ASP A 372 -18.10 -20.56 8.27
CA ASP A 372 -19.11 -19.52 8.17
C ASP A 372 -18.55 -18.17 8.63
N THR A 373 -19.29 -17.09 8.40
CA THR A 373 -18.99 -15.76 8.93
C THR A 373 -20.14 -15.29 9.82
N GLU A 374 -19.81 -14.77 11.00
CA GLU A 374 -20.75 -14.09 11.88
C GLU A 374 -20.52 -12.59 11.85
N VAL A 375 -21.59 -11.82 11.82
CA VAL A 375 -21.53 -10.37 12.02
C VAL A 375 -21.36 -10.11 13.52
N ILE A 376 -20.18 -9.63 13.93
CA ILE A 376 -19.89 -9.33 15.34
C ILE A 376 -20.07 -7.86 15.68
N GLY A 377 -20.27 -7.02 14.69
CA GLY A 377 -20.58 -5.60 14.85
C GLY A 377 -20.91 -4.94 13.52
N GLU A 378 -21.66 -3.86 13.60
CA GLU A 378 -22.04 -3.06 12.45
C GLU A 378 -21.72 -1.58 12.70
N TYR A 379 -21.40 -0.87 11.64
CA TYR A 379 -21.31 0.57 11.61
C TYR A 379 -22.33 1.10 10.59
N VAL A 380 -23.20 1.99 11.05
CA VAL A 380 -24.28 2.59 10.23
C VAL A 380 -24.02 4.08 10.10
N GLN A 381 -23.91 4.56 8.88
CA GLN A 381 -23.75 5.98 8.56
C GLN A 381 -24.09 6.21 7.08
N TYR A 382 -24.36 7.44 6.67
CA TYR A 382 -24.40 7.80 5.26
C TYR A 382 -23.04 7.49 4.60
N PRO A 383 -23.01 6.85 3.42
CA PRO A 383 -21.76 6.46 2.76
C PRO A 383 -21.08 7.66 2.10
N LEU A 384 -20.95 8.76 2.82
CA LEU A 384 -20.47 10.05 2.34
C LEU A 384 -19.34 10.56 3.23
N LYS A 385 -18.43 11.29 2.64
CA LYS A 385 -17.42 12.14 3.31
C LYS A 385 -17.17 13.38 2.46
N TRP A 386 -16.56 14.40 3.03
CA TRP A 386 -16.12 15.55 2.25
C TRP A 386 -15.19 15.12 1.11
N GLY A 387 -15.43 15.67 -0.07
CA GLY A 387 -14.84 15.23 -1.33
C GLY A 387 -13.92 16.24 -2.01
N TRP A 388 -13.61 17.39 -1.37
CA TRP A 388 -12.70 18.38 -1.96
C TRP A 388 -11.25 17.91 -1.93
N ALA A 389 -10.82 17.24 -0.85
CA ALA A 389 -9.49 16.70 -0.74
C ALA A 389 -9.46 15.35 -0.03
N ILE A 390 -8.55 14.47 -0.49
CA ILE A 390 -8.23 13.19 0.15
C ILE A 390 -6.72 12.94 0.10
N THR A 391 -6.22 12.08 0.97
CA THR A 391 -4.81 11.67 0.89
C THR A 391 -4.61 10.60 -0.17
N ILE A 392 -3.38 10.50 -0.69
CA ILE A 392 -2.95 9.45 -1.61
C ILE A 392 -3.26 8.06 -1.03
N HIS A 393 -2.96 7.83 0.26
CA HIS A 393 -3.28 6.58 0.95
C HIS A 393 -4.78 6.25 0.92
N LYS A 394 -5.64 7.22 1.23
CA LYS A 394 -7.10 7.03 1.20
C LYS A 394 -7.68 6.94 -0.21
N SER A 395 -6.91 7.30 -1.25
CA SER A 395 -7.29 7.16 -2.65
C SER A 395 -6.97 5.77 -3.21
N GLN A 396 -6.13 4.98 -2.55
CA GLN A 396 -5.79 3.62 -2.96
C GLN A 396 -7.04 2.77 -3.13
N GLY A 397 -7.08 1.94 -4.16
CA GLY A 397 -8.25 1.13 -4.51
C GLY A 397 -9.42 1.88 -5.17
N LYS A 398 -9.41 3.23 -5.20
CA LYS A 398 -10.48 4.04 -5.80
C LYS A 398 -10.16 4.44 -7.24
N THR A 399 -11.21 4.75 -8.00
CA THR A 399 -11.12 5.44 -9.29
C THR A 399 -11.76 6.82 -9.12
N LEU A 400 -11.05 7.86 -9.58
CA LEU A 400 -11.47 9.24 -9.49
C LEU A 400 -11.65 9.79 -10.90
N ASP A 401 -12.68 10.60 -11.11
CA ASP A 401 -12.98 11.11 -12.44
C ASP A 401 -11.99 12.21 -12.86
N GLU A 402 -11.72 13.18 -11.98
CA GLU A 402 -10.80 14.29 -12.22
C GLU A 402 -10.12 14.71 -10.92
N ILE A 403 -8.82 14.92 -10.94
CA ILE A 403 -8.02 15.20 -9.74
C ILE A 403 -7.04 16.37 -9.93
N ILE A 404 -6.76 17.05 -8.81
CA ILE A 404 -5.60 17.91 -8.66
C ILE A 404 -4.62 17.20 -7.73
N ILE A 405 -3.39 16.95 -8.18
CA ILE A 405 -2.34 16.41 -7.33
C ILE A 405 -1.60 17.57 -6.65
N ASP A 406 -1.65 17.57 -5.33
CA ASP A 406 -0.95 18.54 -4.47
C ASP A 406 0.00 17.81 -3.53
N LEU A 407 1.27 17.75 -3.93
CA LEU A 407 2.35 17.14 -3.14
C LEU A 407 2.90 18.09 -2.07
N GLY A 408 2.39 19.34 -2.01
CA GLY A 408 2.95 20.39 -1.15
C GLY A 408 4.41 20.73 -1.47
N ASN A 409 5.06 21.51 -0.60
CA ASN A 409 6.46 21.89 -0.81
C ASN A 409 7.45 20.76 -0.48
N GLY A 410 7.05 19.80 0.36
CA GLY A 410 7.90 18.67 0.77
C GLY A 410 7.94 17.51 -0.21
N GLY A 411 7.08 17.50 -1.22
CA GLY A 411 6.96 16.39 -2.17
C GLY A 411 6.33 15.13 -1.58
N ALA A 412 6.39 14.04 -2.34
CA ALA A 412 6.05 12.73 -1.82
C ALA A 412 7.15 12.24 -0.88
N PHE A 413 6.76 11.65 0.25
CA PHE A 413 7.69 11.17 1.27
C PHE A 413 7.81 9.64 1.27
N GLU A 414 6.87 8.94 0.62
CA GLU A 414 6.83 7.48 0.61
C GLU A 414 6.97 6.93 -0.82
N THR A 415 7.57 5.75 -0.95
CA THR A 415 7.67 5.00 -2.21
C THR A 415 6.29 4.73 -2.79
N GLY A 416 6.15 4.90 -4.12
CA GLY A 416 4.92 4.62 -4.84
C GLY A 416 3.81 5.68 -4.71
N GLN A 417 3.95 6.70 -3.87
CA GLN A 417 2.89 7.70 -3.67
C GLN A 417 2.48 8.40 -4.97
N VAL A 418 3.44 8.86 -5.77
CA VAL A 418 3.15 9.56 -7.05
C VAL A 418 2.51 8.60 -8.03
N TYR A 419 3.02 7.38 -8.15
CA TYR A 419 2.40 6.34 -8.98
C TYR A 419 0.95 6.06 -8.56
N VAL A 420 0.71 5.88 -7.24
CA VAL A 420 -0.65 5.68 -6.73
C VAL A 420 -1.54 6.86 -7.06
N ALA A 421 -1.11 8.10 -6.88
CA ALA A 421 -1.90 9.29 -7.15
C ALA A 421 -2.30 9.38 -8.64
N LEU A 422 -1.34 9.28 -9.56
CA LEU A 422 -1.58 9.35 -10.99
C LEU A 422 -2.47 8.19 -11.48
N SER A 423 -2.26 6.98 -10.97
CA SER A 423 -3.05 5.80 -11.36
C SER A 423 -4.52 5.84 -10.89
N ARG A 424 -4.97 6.90 -10.21
CA ARG A 424 -6.38 7.02 -9.78
C ARG A 424 -7.31 7.40 -10.90
N CYS A 425 -6.85 8.16 -11.90
CA CYS A 425 -7.65 8.57 -13.05
C CYS A 425 -7.60 7.55 -14.20
N ARG A 426 -8.59 7.68 -15.08
CA ARG A 426 -8.70 6.85 -16.28
C ARG A 426 -7.87 7.40 -17.44
N THR A 427 -7.76 8.72 -17.52
CA THR A 427 -7.05 9.44 -18.59
C THR A 427 -6.13 10.49 -18.00
N LEU A 428 -5.08 10.83 -18.74
CA LEU A 428 -4.10 11.84 -18.34
C LEU A 428 -4.71 13.26 -18.33
N GLU A 429 -5.65 13.54 -19.22
CA GLU A 429 -6.34 14.83 -19.34
C GLU A 429 -7.09 15.23 -18.06
N ASN A 430 -7.50 14.26 -17.27
CA ASN A 430 -8.22 14.47 -16.01
C ASN A 430 -7.30 14.61 -14.79
N ILE A 431 -5.99 14.79 -15.03
CA ILE A 431 -5.00 14.97 -13.98
C ILE A 431 -4.39 16.36 -14.09
N HIS A 432 -4.46 17.11 -13.00
CA HIS A 432 -3.87 18.43 -12.90
C HIS A 432 -2.86 18.47 -11.77
N LEU A 433 -1.75 19.18 -11.98
CA LEU A 433 -0.71 19.35 -10.98
C LEU A 433 -0.84 20.74 -10.33
N ARG A 434 -0.79 20.82 -9.00
CA ARG A 434 -0.74 22.11 -8.28
C ARG A 434 0.56 22.86 -8.54
N ARG A 435 1.64 22.14 -8.73
CA ARG A 435 2.97 22.61 -9.16
C ARG A 435 3.64 21.57 -10.04
N PRO A 436 4.64 21.95 -10.83
CA PRO A 436 5.46 20.97 -11.54
C PRO A 436 6.08 19.97 -10.56
N MET A 437 6.12 18.71 -10.94
CA MET A 437 6.85 17.68 -10.22
C MET A 437 8.34 17.76 -10.49
N ASN A 438 9.14 17.48 -9.46
CA ASN A 438 10.58 17.31 -9.56
C ASN A 438 10.94 15.82 -9.40
N LEU A 439 12.13 15.42 -9.81
CA LEU A 439 12.62 14.06 -9.63
C LEU A 439 12.62 13.64 -8.15
N SER A 440 12.88 14.58 -7.23
CA SER A 440 12.85 14.34 -5.79
C SER A 440 11.45 14.02 -5.24
N ASP A 441 10.38 14.39 -5.96
CA ASP A 441 9.01 14.05 -5.57
C ASP A 441 8.68 12.59 -5.82
N VAL A 442 9.36 11.94 -6.77
CA VAL A 442 9.14 10.54 -7.11
C VAL A 442 10.04 9.65 -6.26
N LYS A 443 9.43 8.93 -5.33
CA LYS A 443 10.13 7.93 -4.52
C LYS A 443 9.86 6.55 -5.11
N TRP A 444 10.91 5.82 -5.42
CA TRP A 444 10.84 4.43 -5.87
C TRP A 444 11.92 3.60 -5.18
N CYS A 445 11.77 2.28 -5.18
CA CYS A 445 12.68 1.39 -4.47
C CYS A 445 13.26 0.35 -5.43
N PRO A 446 14.58 0.34 -5.67
CA PRO A 446 15.23 -0.64 -6.56
C PRO A 446 14.96 -2.09 -6.15
N LEU A 447 14.90 -2.38 -4.84
CA LEU A 447 14.66 -3.73 -4.32
C LEU A 447 13.33 -4.33 -4.78
N ILE A 448 12.30 -3.49 -4.96
CA ILE A 448 11.00 -3.96 -5.48
C ILE A 448 11.15 -4.40 -6.93
N LYS A 449 11.87 -3.60 -7.73
CA LYS A 449 12.11 -3.92 -9.14
C LYS A 449 12.94 -5.20 -9.28
N GLU A 450 14.00 -5.35 -8.50
CA GLU A 450 14.82 -6.56 -8.47
C GLU A 450 14.00 -7.78 -8.09
N PHE A 451 13.12 -7.66 -7.07
CA PHE A 451 12.22 -8.72 -6.67
C PHE A 451 11.21 -9.08 -7.78
N ASP A 452 10.60 -8.09 -8.42
CA ASP A 452 9.63 -8.29 -9.51
C ASP A 452 10.29 -8.90 -10.76
N ASP A 453 11.46 -8.39 -11.15
CA ASP A 453 12.24 -8.92 -12.28
C ASP A 453 12.67 -10.37 -12.04
N TYR A 454 13.05 -10.70 -10.81
CA TYR A 454 13.36 -12.05 -10.42
C TYR A 454 12.15 -12.98 -10.52
N LEU A 455 11.01 -12.63 -9.93
CA LEU A 455 9.79 -13.43 -9.96
C LEU A 455 9.25 -13.65 -11.37
N SER A 456 9.38 -12.65 -12.22
CA SER A 456 8.93 -12.72 -13.62
C SER A 456 9.88 -13.46 -14.55
N GLY A 457 11.03 -13.96 -14.05
CA GLY A 457 12.06 -14.60 -14.86
C GLY A 457 12.80 -13.66 -15.82
N ARG A 458 12.65 -12.34 -15.63
CA ARG A 458 13.38 -11.30 -16.40
C ARG A 458 14.84 -11.15 -15.95
N MET A 459 15.17 -11.60 -14.73
CA MET A 459 16.55 -11.76 -14.28
C MET A 459 16.94 -13.22 -14.42
N GLU A 460 17.86 -13.54 -15.31
CA GLU A 460 18.63 -14.77 -15.24
C GLU A 460 19.38 -14.79 -13.89
N MET A 461 19.57 -15.97 -13.31
CA MET A 461 20.36 -16.12 -12.08
C MET A 461 21.70 -15.43 -12.29
N LEU A 462 21.84 -14.22 -11.77
CA LEU A 462 23.12 -13.53 -11.72
C LEU A 462 24.05 -14.41 -10.90
N ASP A 463 25.08 -14.88 -11.56
CA ASP A 463 26.19 -15.62 -10.96
C ASP A 463 26.66 -14.88 -9.70
N ASN A 464 27.13 -15.58 -8.68
CA ASN A 464 27.51 -15.05 -7.36
C ASN A 464 28.43 -13.80 -7.37
N SER A 465 28.99 -13.42 -8.53
CA SER A 465 29.78 -12.21 -8.73
C SER A 465 28.95 -10.91 -8.67
N SER A 466 27.70 -10.91 -9.16
CA SER A 466 26.84 -9.71 -9.16
C SER A 466 26.18 -9.47 -7.80
N ALA A 467 25.91 -10.54 -7.03
CA ALA A 467 25.51 -10.41 -5.63
C ALA A 467 26.61 -9.74 -4.79
N THR A 468 27.89 -9.90 -5.19
CA THR A 468 29.05 -9.26 -4.57
C THR A 468 29.11 -7.75 -4.93
N ILE A 469 28.68 -7.34 -6.13
CA ILE A 469 28.65 -5.92 -6.55
C ILE A 469 27.52 -5.17 -5.85
N LEU A 470 26.34 -5.78 -5.70
CA LEU A 470 25.24 -5.22 -4.90
C LEU A 470 25.59 -5.16 -3.41
N ALA A 471 26.27 -6.17 -2.90
CA ALA A 471 26.82 -6.17 -1.53
C ALA A 471 27.93 -5.13 -1.36
N SER A 472 28.76 -4.84 -2.38
CA SER A 472 29.79 -3.82 -2.33
C SER A 472 29.21 -2.41 -2.38
N SER A 473 28.24 -2.13 -3.26
CA SER A 473 27.56 -0.83 -3.29
C SER A 473 26.75 -0.57 -2.00
N HIS A 474 26.23 -1.62 -1.37
CA HIS A 474 25.56 -1.57 -0.07
C HIS A 474 26.58 -1.48 1.08
N ARG A 475 27.72 -2.16 0.95
CA ARG A 475 28.85 -2.07 1.86
C ARG A 475 29.50 -0.69 1.84
N ASP A 476 29.64 -0.07 0.65
CA ASP A 476 30.14 1.30 0.52
C ASP A 476 29.16 2.33 1.13
N ARG A 477 27.84 2.10 1.05
CA ARG A 477 26.85 2.92 1.78
C ARG A 477 26.83 2.65 3.29
N LEU A 478 27.10 1.43 3.73
CA LEU A 478 27.21 1.08 5.15
C LEU A 478 28.53 1.59 5.75
N ILE A 479 29.64 1.50 5.01
CA ILE A 479 30.93 2.08 5.39
C ILE A 479 30.79 3.60 5.51
N ASN A 480 30.16 4.28 4.54
CA ASN A 480 29.85 5.71 4.65
C ASN A 480 28.92 6.05 5.84
N LYS A 481 28.11 5.12 6.34
CA LYS A 481 27.22 5.32 7.48
C LYS A 481 27.91 5.00 8.81
N GLU A 482 28.81 4.03 8.85
CA GLU A 482 29.70 3.79 9.99
C GLU A 482 30.76 4.89 10.12
N GLU A 483 31.25 5.42 9.00
CA GLU A 483 32.14 6.58 8.95
C GLU A 483 31.47 7.90 9.38
N THR A 484 30.13 7.98 9.42
CA THR A 484 29.40 9.17 9.87
C THR A 484 28.68 8.97 11.21
N HIS A 485 29.24 8.18 12.09
CA HIS A 485 28.63 7.81 13.37
C HIS A 485 28.21 9.01 14.25
N ASN A 486 28.91 10.14 14.14
CA ASN A 486 28.67 11.33 14.93
C ASN A 486 27.66 12.34 14.29
N SER A 487 26.98 11.98 13.20
CA SER A 487 26.13 12.91 12.44
C SER A 487 24.99 13.55 13.26
N TYR A 488 24.60 12.93 14.37
CA TYR A 488 23.53 13.40 15.26
C TYR A 488 23.99 13.81 16.65
N GLU A 489 25.31 13.71 16.94
CA GLU A 489 25.83 14.18 18.22
C GLU A 489 26.07 15.69 18.21
N PRO A 490 25.89 16.39 19.35
CA PRO A 490 26.23 17.81 19.47
C PRO A 490 27.72 18.04 19.17
N TRP A 491 28.03 19.16 18.52
CA TRP A 491 29.39 19.59 18.28
C TRP A 491 30.03 20.06 19.58
N THR A 492 31.24 19.58 19.87
CA THR A 492 32.00 20.07 21.01
C THR A 492 32.92 21.23 20.64
N PRO A 493 33.28 22.10 21.58
CA PRO A 493 34.23 23.21 21.31
C PRO A 493 35.60 22.70 20.77
N GLU A 494 36.06 21.55 21.22
CA GLU A 494 37.29 20.92 20.77
C GLU A 494 37.17 20.40 19.33
N GLU A 495 36.01 19.89 18.96
CA GLU A 495 35.70 19.44 17.59
C GLU A 495 35.60 20.64 16.64
N ASP A 496 34.97 21.74 17.07
CA ASP A 496 34.89 22.99 16.32
C ASP A 496 36.28 23.58 16.04
N ASN A 497 37.15 23.62 17.02
CA ASN A 497 38.53 24.13 16.87
C ASN A 497 39.36 23.28 15.90
N ARG A 498 39.22 21.94 15.95
CA ARG A 498 39.84 21.03 15.00
C ARG A 498 39.30 21.23 13.59
N LEU A 499 37.99 21.39 13.45
CA LEU A 499 37.33 21.63 12.16
C LEU A 499 37.83 22.93 11.52
N ILE A 500 37.86 24.05 12.27
CA ILE A 500 38.33 25.34 11.78
C ILE A 500 39.79 25.28 11.37
N SER A 501 40.67 24.68 12.20
CA SER A 501 42.10 24.61 11.91
C SER A 501 42.39 23.78 10.66
N SER A 502 41.74 22.62 10.52
CA SER A 502 41.91 21.75 9.35
C SER A 502 41.35 22.38 8.07
N TYR A 503 40.21 23.05 8.15
CA TYR A 503 39.63 23.76 7.00
C TYR A 503 40.49 24.93 6.52
N ARG A 504 41.03 25.71 7.45
CA ARG A 504 42.00 26.79 7.14
C ARG A 504 43.33 26.28 6.61
N ALA A 505 43.71 25.05 6.95
CA ALA A 505 44.89 24.37 6.37
C ALA A 505 44.63 23.80 4.96
N GLY A 506 43.43 24.03 4.37
CA GLY A 506 43.11 23.62 3.02
C GLY A 506 42.61 22.16 2.89
N VAL A 507 42.27 21.47 3.98
CA VAL A 507 41.74 20.11 3.94
C VAL A 507 40.35 20.12 3.29
N ALA A 508 40.16 19.28 2.29
CA ALA A 508 38.90 19.20 1.54
C ALA A 508 37.72 18.76 2.42
N ILE A 509 36.51 19.33 2.16
CA ILE A 509 35.29 19.03 2.93
C ILE A 509 34.99 17.52 3.01
N LYS A 510 35.33 16.75 1.96
CA LYS A 510 35.17 15.28 1.96
C LYS A 510 36.08 14.60 2.98
N GLU A 511 37.30 15.04 3.14
CA GLU A 511 38.28 14.51 4.09
C GLU A 511 37.93 14.94 5.52
N LEU A 512 37.43 16.16 5.70
CA LEU A 512 36.91 16.66 6.98
C LEU A 512 35.68 15.85 7.41
N ALA A 513 34.82 15.46 6.48
CA ALA A 513 33.67 14.63 6.76
C ALA A 513 34.08 13.24 7.32
N ILE A 514 35.11 12.64 6.74
CA ILE A 514 35.69 11.37 7.20
C ILE A 514 36.33 11.53 8.58
N THR A 515 37.18 12.55 8.74
CA THR A 515 37.93 12.79 9.98
C THR A 515 37.03 13.04 11.18
N HIS A 516 35.94 13.78 10.96
CA HIS A 516 34.95 14.10 12.01
C HIS A 516 33.82 13.08 12.11
N LYS A 517 33.80 12.04 11.26
CA LYS A 517 32.72 11.03 11.17
C LYS A 517 31.34 11.66 11.01
N ARG A 518 31.24 12.71 10.19
CA ARG A 518 30.04 13.47 9.92
C ARG A 518 29.77 13.55 8.42
N THR A 519 28.54 13.91 8.03
CA THR A 519 28.25 14.13 6.61
C THR A 519 28.89 15.42 6.09
N ALA A 520 29.25 15.47 4.80
CA ALA A 520 29.78 16.68 4.17
C ALA A 520 28.82 17.89 4.30
N GLY A 521 27.50 17.64 4.34
CA GLY A 521 26.49 18.65 4.61
C GLY A 521 26.56 19.20 6.05
N ALA A 522 26.78 18.32 7.04
CA ALA A 522 26.95 18.72 8.44
C ALA A 522 28.22 19.56 8.64
N ILE A 523 29.33 19.21 7.94
CA ILE A 523 30.57 20.00 7.95
C ILE A 523 30.32 21.41 7.41
N ARG A 524 29.71 21.56 6.22
CA ARG A 524 29.40 22.87 5.62
C ARG A 524 28.53 23.71 6.56
N SER A 525 27.42 23.14 7.01
CA SER A 525 26.50 23.85 7.91
C SER A 525 27.16 24.27 9.23
N ARG A 526 28.17 23.51 9.73
CA ARG A 526 28.89 23.88 10.95
C ARG A 526 29.90 25.00 10.69
N LEU A 527 30.64 24.94 9.58
CA LEU A 527 31.55 26.01 9.16
C LEU A 527 30.81 27.34 8.96
N ASP A 528 29.64 27.30 8.31
CA ASP A 528 28.77 28.48 8.16
C ASP A 528 28.35 29.06 9.51
N LYS A 529 27.94 28.22 10.45
CA LYS A 529 27.55 28.64 11.82
C LYS A 529 28.72 29.21 12.61
N LEU A 530 29.94 28.76 12.34
CA LEU A 530 31.17 29.25 12.97
C LEU A 530 31.74 30.50 12.27
N GLY A 531 31.06 30.98 11.20
CA GLY A 531 31.49 32.18 10.46
C GLY A 531 32.78 31.99 9.67
N VAL A 532 33.13 30.76 9.32
CA VAL A 532 34.32 30.45 8.54
C VAL A 532 33.97 30.50 7.05
N THR A 533 34.25 31.63 6.41
CA THR A 533 34.09 31.84 4.96
C THR A 533 35.13 31.07 4.17
N GLU A 534 34.83 30.69 2.91
CA GLU A 534 35.69 29.89 2.04
C GLU A 534 37.15 30.42 1.97
N PRO A 535 38.16 29.53 1.96
CA PRO A 535 39.53 29.94 1.73
C PRO A 535 39.64 30.52 0.34
N MET A 536 40.28 31.69 0.21
CA MET A 536 40.57 32.29 -1.09
C MET A 536 41.42 31.32 -1.92
N PRO A 537 41.08 31.08 -3.19
CA PRO A 537 41.91 30.23 -4.05
C PRO A 537 43.30 30.82 -4.18
N GLN A 538 44.35 30.01 -3.93
CA GLN A 538 45.73 30.30 -4.31
C GLN A 538 45.91 30.09 -5.81
#